data_4bf78af5c36bef2b7f76b142fa82d384
#
_entry.id   4bf78af5c36bef2b7f76b142fa82d384
#
_cell.length_a   1.000
_cell.length_b   1.000
_cell.length_c   1.000
_cell.angle_alpha   90.00
_cell.angle_beta   90.00
_cell.angle_gamma   90.00
#
_symmetry.space_group_name_H-M   'P 1'
#
loop_
_entity.id
_entity.type
_entity.pdbx_description
1 polymer ?
#
loop_
_entity_poly.entity_id
_entity_poly.type
_entity_poly.pdbx_seq_one_letter_code
_entity_poly.pdbx_strand_id
1 'polypeptide(L)'
;MNIAIITGASSGMGMEFARQIDSCLCKTDEVWLLARRREPMEELARSMKTKASTVVIDITNEKELAQFAEVLEISAPKITLLVNCAGTGCHGAFADQSDDEITAMLRLNVMALTRLTKICIPYMRKGSKIIQFASGAAFVPQASFAVYAATKSYVYSFSTALRRELKKRGISVTTVCPGPVDTPFLDHAYGDISRMSRFKKLMTVSAARVVEKAIRDCKRGKPVSFCGFDADIRGRKNGN
;
A
#
# COMPACT_ATOMS: atom_id res chain seq x y z
N MET A 1 -8.31 22.77 -1.54
CA MET A 1 -8.45 21.80 -0.44
C MET A 1 -7.26 20.83 -0.47
N ASN A 2 -6.65 20.55 0.67
CA ASN A 2 -5.58 19.56 0.80
C ASN A 2 -6.18 18.21 1.15
N ILE A 3 -5.89 17.19 0.35
CA ILE A 3 -6.42 15.85 0.61
C ILE A 3 -5.31 14.80 0.79
N ALA A 4 -5.65 13.77 1.55
CA ALA A 4 -4.92 12.51 1.55
C ALA A 4 -5.79 11.43 0.91
N ILE A 5 -5.19 10.56 0.12
CA ILE A 5 -5.86 9.41 -0.52
C ILE A 5 -5.26 8.12 0.03
N ILE A 6 -6.12 7.21 0.51
CA ILE A 6 -5.71 5.92 1.06
C ILE A 6 -6.48 4.81 0.38
N THR A 7 -5.79 3.91 -0.32
CA THR A 7 -6.41 2.71 -0.90
C THR A 7 -6.37 1.54 0.06
N GLY A 8 -7.32 0.61 -0.07
CA GLY A 8 -7.46 -0.53 0.83
C GLY A 8 -7.91 -0.12 2.24
N ALA A 9 -8.60 1.02 2.35
CA ALA A 9 -9.00 1.62 3.63
C ALA A 9 -10.05 0.83 4.42
N SER A 10 -10.67 -0.19 3.82
CA SER A 10 -11.73 -0.97 4.48
C SER A 10 -11.21 -2.07 5.42
N SER A 11 -9.90 -2.31 5.51
CA SER A 11 -9.31 -3.30 6.44
C SER A 11 -7.79 -3.18 6.55
N GLY A 12 -7.21 -3.95 7.46
CA GLY A 12 -5.77 -4.17 7.58
C GLY A 12 -4.96 -2.88 7.70
N MET A 13 -3.81 -2.83 7.00
CA MET A 13 -2.89 -1.71 7.09
C MET A 13 -3.45 -0.40 6.52
N GLY A 14 -4.33 -0.45 5.51
CA GLY A 14 -4.96 0.75 4.94
C GLY A 14 -5.92 1.41 5.93
N MET A 15 -6.75 0.62 6.60
CA MET A 15 -7.62 1.09 7.68
C MET A 15 -6.80 1.66 8.84
N GLU A 16 -5.77 0.96 9.25
CA GLU A 16 -4.90 1.37 10.33
C GLU A 16 -4.14 2.66 9.99
N PHE A 17 -3.72 2.81 8.72
CA PHE A 17 -3.09 4.05 8.26
C PHE A 17 -4.05 5.25 8.39
N ALA A 18 -5.31 5.07 8.01
CA ALA A 18 -6.32 6.09 8.16
C ALA A 18 -6.55 6.48 9.64
N ARG A 19 -6.58 5.50 10.55
CA ARG A 19 -6.67 5.76 12.01
C ARG A 19 -5.50 6.58 12.54
N GLN A 20 -4.30 6.34 12.03
CA GLN A 20 -3.10 7.03 12.48
C GLN A 20 -2.82 8.31 11.68
N ILE A 21 -3.64 8.69 10.71
CA ILE A 21 -3.36 9.81 9.81
C ILE A 21 -3.27 11.15 10.55
N ASP A 22 -4.05 11.31 11.61
CA ASP A 22 -4.05 12.52 12.43
C ASP A 22 -2.70 12.78 13.13
N SER A 23 -1.92 11.71 13.34
CA SER A 23 -0.53 11.80 13.82
C SER A 23 0.47 12.06 12.69
N CYS A 24 -0.02 12.10 11.43
CA CYS A 24 0.79 12.20 10.23
C CYS A 24 1.16 13.61 9.81
N LEU A 25 1.76 13.84 9.02
CA LEU A 25 2.72 14.20 8.00
C LEU A 25 2.44 15.54 7.31
N CYS A 26 1.20 15.96 7.15
CA CYS A 26 0.83 17.09 6.30
C CYS A 26 -0.45 17.73 6.83
N LYS A 27 -0.59 19.04 6.65
CA LYS A 27 -1.91 19.66 6.78
C LYS A 27 -2.84 19.04 5.74
N THR A 28 -3.74 18.20 6.21
CA THR A 28 -4.75 17.50 5.40
C THR A 28 -6.10 17.99 5.86
N ASP A 29 -6.88 18.54 4.94
CA ASP A 29 -8.22 19.06 5.23
C ASP A 29 -9.24 17.92 5.20
N GLU A 30 -9.00 16.91 4.33
CA GLU A 30 -9.89 15.78 4.15
C GLU A 30 -9.13 14.52 3.72
N VAL A 31 -9.58 13.36 4.19
CA VAL A 31 -9.05 12.04 3.81
C VAL A 31 -10.06 11.33 2.91
N TRP A 32 -9.63 10.92 1.73
CA TRP A 32 -10.42 10.09 0.83
C TRP A 32 -10.05 8.63 1.05
N LEU A 33 -11.01 7.86 1.56
CA LEU A 33 -10.89 6.43 1.85
C LEU A 33 -11.38 5.63 0.65
N LEU A 34 -10.47 4.95 -0.05
CA LEU A 34 -10.78 4.19 -1.26
C LEU A 34 -10.80 2.69 -0.98
N ALA A 35 -11.94 2.04 -1.19
CA ALA A 35 -12.08 0.58 -1.19
C ALA A 35 -13.44 0.15 -1.79
N ARG A 36 -13.64 -1.16 -1.94
CA ARG A 36 -14.88 -1.74 -2.47
C ARG A 36 -16.00 -1.85 -1.43
N ARG A 37 -15.65 -2.01 -0.14
CA ARG A 37 -16.61 -2.20 0.95
C ARG A 37 -16.92 -0.87 1.62
N ARG A 38 -18.19 -0.45 1.53
CA ARG A 38 -18.68 0.84 2.02
C ARG A 38 -18.70 0.92 3.55
N GLU A 39 -19.39 -0.03 4.18
CA GLU A 39 -19.72 0.03 5.61
C GLU A 39 -18.46 0.19 6.50
N PRO A 40 -17.39 -0.63 6.34
CA PRO A 40 -16.19 -0.47 7.17
C PRO A 40 -15.49 0.89 6.99
N MET A 41 -15.59 1.50 5.79
CA MET A 41 -15.02 2.84 5.55
C MET A 41 -15.86 3.92 6.21
N GLU A 42 -17.20 3.80 6.21
CA GLU A 42 -18.09 4.77 6.87
C GLU A 42 -17.93 4.73 8.39
N GLU A 43 -17.80 3.53 8.97
CA GLU A 43 -17.48 3.38 10.40
C GLU A 43 -16.15 4.00 10.75
N LEU A 44 -15.13 3.75 9.92
CA LEU A 44 -13.81 4.36 10.08
C LEU A 44 -13.90 5.88 9.99
N ALA A 45 -14.56 6.42 8.97
CA ALA A 45 -14.71 7.86 8.76
C ALA A 45 -15.36 8.56 9.96
N ARG A 46 -16.40 7.94 10.54
CA ARG A 46 -17.06 8.46 11.76
C ARG A 46 -16.14 8.49 12.98
N SER A 47 -15.14 7.62 13.05
CA SER A 47 -14.19 7.53 14.16
C SER A 47 -12.97 8.47 14.02
N MET A 48 -12.75 9.04 12.83
CA MET A 48 -11.59 9.89 12.55
C MET A 48 -11.82 11.34 13.04
N LYS A 49 -10.76 11.99 13.49
CA LYS A 49 -10.78 13.42 13.83
C LYS A 49 -10.72 14.29 12.59
N THR A 50 -9.86 13.93 11.63
CA THR A 50 -9.81 14.60 10.33
C THR A 50 -11.04 14.20 9.52
N LYS A 51 -11.68 15.16 8.86
CA LYS A 51 -12.80 14.87 7.93
C LYS A 51 -12.41 13.77 6.94
N ALA A 52 -13.26 12.77 6.78
CA ALA A 52 -13.02 11.67 5.85
C ALA A 52 -14.24 11.44 4.97
N SER A 53 -13.99 11.22 3.68
CA SER A 53 -14.99 10.83 2.68
C SER A 53 -14.72 9.43 2.16
N THR A 54 -15.77 8.63 2.05
CA THR A 54 -15.69 7.28 1.50
C THR A 54 -15.89 7.30 -0.01
N VAL A 55 -14.94 6.74 -0.73
CA VAL A 55 -14.99 6.56 -2.18
C VAL A 55 -15.07 5.07 -2.45
N VAL A 56 -16.28 4.57 -2.71
CA VAL A 56 -16.50 3.17 -3.05
C VAL A 56 -16.05 2.95 -4.48
N ILE A 57 -14.96 2.21 -4.66
CA ILE A 57 -14.33 2.03 -5.97
C ILE A 57 -13.56 0.69 -6.00
N ASP A 58 -13.69 -0.02 -7.11
CA ASP A 58 -12.73 -1.04 -7.50
C ASP A 58 -11.66 -0.41 -8.40
N ILE A 59 -10.49 -0.14 -7.83
CA ILE A 59 -9.38 0.49 -8.57
C ILE A 59 -8.81 -0.39 -9.69
N THR A 60 -9.23 -1.67 -9.79
CA THR A 60 -8.89 -2.55 -10.92
C THR A 60 -9.86 -2.41 -12.09
N ASN A 61 -11.03 -1.79 -11.85
CA ASN A 61 -12.00 -1.50 -12.88
C ASN A 61 -11.61 -0.21 -13.62
N GLU A 62 -11.36 -0.31 -14.91
CA GLU A 62 -10.88 0.81 -15.73
C GLU A 62 -11.89 1.96 -15.82
N LYS A 63 -13.21 1.64 -15.89
CA LYS A 63 -14.26 2.66 -15.96
C LYS A 63 -14.37 3.44 -14.64
N GLU A 64 -14.36 2.73 -13.51
CA GLU A 64 -14.41 3.38 -12.19
C GLU A 64 -13.16 4.22 -11.93
N LEU A 65 -12.00 3.75 -12.37
CA LEU A 65 -10.75 4.50 -12.24
C LEU A 65 -10.74 5.76 -13.14
N ALA A 66 -11.34 5.69 -14.34
CA ALA A 66 -11.53 6.85 -15.21
C ALA A 66 -12.48 7.87 -14.58
N GLN A 67 -13.62 7.42 -14.02
CA GLN A 67 -14.54 8.31 -13.29
C GLN A 67 -13.86 8.98 -12.08
N PHE A 68 -13.02 8.22 -11.36
CA PHE A 68 -12.23 8.81 -10.27
C PHE A 68 -11.27 9.90 -10.78
N ALA A 69 -10.65 9.71 -11.95
CA ALA A 69 -9.80 10.74 -12.56
C ALA A 69 -10.60 12.01 -12.92
N GLU A 70 -11.82 11.86 -13.43
CA GLU A 70 -12.74 12.99 -13.70
C GLU A 70 -13.11 13.75 -12.42
N VAL A 71 -13.38 13.03 -11.32
CA VAL A 71 -13.63 13.65 -10.00
C VAL A 71 -12.41 14.46 -9.53
N LEU A 72 -11.20 13.96 -9.73
CA LEU A 72 -9.97 14.72 -9.41
C LEU A 72 -9.80 15.94 -10.33
N GLU A 73 -10.15 15.84 -11.60
CA GLU A 73 -10.08 16.95 -12.55
C GLU A 73 -11.05 18.06 -12.16
N ILE A 74 -12.31 17.72 -11.87
CA ILE A 74 -13.35 18.68 -11.49
C ILE A 74 -13.04 19.35 -10.15
N SER A 75 -12.65 18.56 -9.15
CA SER A 75 -12.40 19.07 -7.79
C SER A 75 -11.04 19.74 -7.63
N ALA A 76 -10.10 19.46 -8.53
CA ALA A 76 -8.74 19.99 -8.58
C ALA A 76 -8.05 20.10 -7.19
N PRO A 77 -8.05 19.04 -6.37
CA PRO A 77 -7.53 19.11 -5.01
C PRO A 77 -5.99 19.17 -5.03
N LYS A 78 -5.42 19.60 -3.92
CA LYS A 78 -3.99 19.38 -3.66
C LYS A 78 -3.81 18.06 -2.92
N ILE A 79 -3.27 17.04 -3.60
CA ILE A 79 -2.96 15.75 -2.95
C ILE A 79 -1.66 15.92 -2.16
N THR A 80 -1.78 15.92 -0.83
CA THR A 80 -0.64 16.03 0.09
C THR A 80 -0.03 14.67 0.42
N LEU A 81 -0.86 13.62 0.39
CA LEU A 81 -0.46 12.26 0.67
C LEU A 81 -1.24 11.27 -0.20
N LEU A 82 -0.53 10.36 -0.85
CA LEU A 82 -1.08 9.17 -1.50
C LEU A 82 -0.55 7.93 -0.82
N VAL A 83 -1.45 7.06 -0.32
CA VAL A 83 -1.11 5.78 0.29
C VAL A 83 -1.70 4.65 -0.55
N ASN A 84 -0.87 3.97 -1.31
CA ASN A 84 -1.23 2.77 -2.05
C ASN A 84 -1.03 1.54 -1.17
N CYS A 85 -2.08 1.17 -0.43
CA CYS A 85 -2.09 0.05 0.50
C CYS A 85 -2.96 -1.13 0.04
N ALA A 86 -3.84 -0.92 -0.96
CA ALA A 86 -4.61 -2.01 -1.54
C ALA A 86 -3.68 -3.07 -2.16
N GLY A 87 -3.98 -4.33 -1.88
CA GLY A 87 -3.20 -5.44 -2.41
C GLY A 87 -3.83 -6.78 -2.06
N THR A 88 -3.49 -7.80 -2.84
CA THR A 88 -3.91 -9.18 -2.65
C THR A 88 -2.73 -10.13 -2.85
N GLY A 89 -2.88 -11.36 -2.38
CA GLY A 89 -1.91 -12.43 -2.55
C GLY A 89 -2.61 -13.78 -2.54
N CYS A 90 -2.01 -14.76 -3.19
CA CYS A 90 -2.43 -16.15 -3.16
C CYS A 90 -1.21 -17.04 -2.92
N HIS A 91 -1.31 -17.92 -1.92
CA HIS A 91 -0.28 -18.89 -1.58
C HIS A 91 -0.64 -20.26 -2.17
N GLY A 92 0.23 -20.80 -2.97
CA GLY A 92 0.11 -22.11 -3.60
C GLY A 92 1.22 -22.33 -4.63
N ALA A 93 1.45 -23.57 -5.03
CA ALA A 93 2.38 -23.85 -6.09
C ALA A 93 1.89 -23.15 -7.38
N PHE A 94 2.81 -22.59 -8.15
CA PHE A 94 2.44 -21.79 -9.34
C PHE A 94 1.57 -22.57 -10.33
N ALA A 95 1.88 -23.85 -10.51
CA ALA A 95 1.13 -24.71 -11.43
C ALA A 95 -0.33 -24.97 -10.98
N ASP A 96 -0.64 -24.77 -9.70
CA ASP A 96 -1.97 -25.01 -9.12
C ASP A 96 -2.78 -23.71 -8.96
N GLN A 97 -2.16 -22.54 -9.21
CA GLN A 97 -2.85 -21.26 -9.15
C GLN A 97 -3.74 -21.08 -10.38
N SER A 98 -4.97 -20.65 -10.16
CA SER A 98 -5.88 -20.30 -11.24
C SER A 98 -5.45 -19.02 -11.96
N ASP A 99 -5.84 -18.89 -13.23
CA ASP A 99 -5.62 -17.65 -14.01
C ASP A 99 -6.28 -16.44 -13.34
N ASP A 100 -7.42 -16.63 -12.67
CA ASP A 100 -8.10 -15.56 -11.94
C ASP A 100 -7.29 -15.06 -10.75
N GLU A 101 -6.68 -15.95 -9.97
CA GLU A 101 -5.81 -15.58 -8.85
C GLU A 101 -4.58 -14.83 -9.31
N ILE A 102 -3.93 -15.31 -10.38
CA ILE A 102 -2.76 -14.65 -10.99
C ILE A 102 -3.16 -13.27 -11.52
N THR A 103 -4.25 -13.21 -12.28
CA THR A 103 -4.75 -11.96 -12.85
C THR A 103 -5.15 -10.94 -11.78
N ALA A 104 -5.80 -11.38 -10.70
CA ALA A 104 -6.17 -10.50 -9.58
C ALA A 104 -4.94 -9.87 -8.92
N MET A 105 -3.87 -10.65 -8.69
CA MET A 105 -2.61 -10.13 -8.15
C MET A 105 -1.96 -9.10 -9.08
N LEU A 106 -1.88 -9.39 -10.38
CA LEU A 106 -1.28 -8.48 -11.36
C LEU A 106 -2.11 -7.20 -11.53
N ARG A 107 -3.43 -7.32 -11.66
CA ARG A 107 -4.33 -6.16 -11.80
C ARG A 107 -4.28 -5.25 -10.60
N LEU A 108 -4.37 -5.78 -9.38
CA LEU A 108 -4.43 -4.95 -8.17
C LEU A 108 -3.05 -4.44 -7.75
N ASN A 109 -2.07 -5.35 -7.60
CA ASN A 109 -0.78 -4.97 -7.02
C ASN A 109 0.11 -4.18 -7.99
N VAL A 110 -0.08 -4.34 -9.30
CA VAL A 110 0.76 -3.73 -10.34
C VAL A 110 0.00 -2.66 -11.11
N MET A 111 -1.01 -3.06 -11.88
CA MET A 111 -1.69 -2.15 -12.81
C MET A 111 -2.45 -1.03 -12.11
N ALA A 112 -3.31 -1.37 -11.15
CA ALA A 112 -4.13 -0.40 -10.43
C ALA A 112 -3.26 0.59 -9.63
N LEU A 113 -2.27 0.09 -8.90
CA LEU A 113 -1.31 0.91 -8.16
C LEU A 113 -0.59 1.90 -9.09
N THR A 114 -0.10 1.42 -10.23
CA THR A 114 0.65 2.25 -11.20
C THR A 114 -0.25 3.32 -11.81
N ARG A 115 -1.44 2.93 -12.28
CA ARG A 115 -2.42 3.84 -12.89
C ARG A 115 -2.90 4.92 -11.92
N LEU A 116 -3.30 4.52 -10.71
CA LEU A 116 -3.75 5.47 -9.68
C LEU A 116 -2.62 6.45 -9.30
N THR A 117 -1.40 5.95 -9.17
CA THR A 117 -0.24 6.82 -8.90
C THR A 117 -0.07 7.85 -10.02
N LYS A 118 -0.15 7.43 -11.29
CA LYS A 118 -0.08 8.31 -12.46
C LYS A 118 -1.18 9.37 -12.44
N ILE A 119 -2.42 8.99 -12.15
CA ILE A 119 -3.60 9.89 -12.07
C ILE A 119 -3.40 10.93 -10.96
N CYS A 120 -2.84 10.56 -9.81
CA CYS A 120 -2.69 11.45 -8.67
C CYS A 120 -1.52 12.44 -8.80
N ILE A 121 -0.45 12.08 -9.49
CA ILE A 121 0.78 12.90 -9.60
C ILE A 121 0.55 14.35 -10.09
N PRO A 122 -0.31 14.65 -11.08
CA PRO A 122 -0.57 16.02 -11.51
C PRO A 122 -1.10 16.95 -10.40
N TYR A 123 -1.81 16.41 -9.43
CA TYR A 123 -2.40 17.13 -8.29
C TYR A 123 -1.45 17.26 -7.09
N MET A 124 -0.24 16.70 -7.18
CA MET A 124 0.77 16.75 -6.13
C MET A 124 1.71 17.95 -6.32
N ARG A 125 2.18 18.51 -5.22
CA ARG A 125 3.08 19.69 -5.18
C ARG A 125 4.30 19.42 -4.30
N LYS A 126 5.25 20.36 -4.28
CA LYS A 126 6.38 20.31 -3.35
C LYS A 126 5.91 20.07 -1.91
N GLY A 127 6.50 19.07 -1.25
CA GLY A 127 6.14 18.62 0.09
C GLY A 127 5.12 17.47 0.11
N SER A 128 4.44 17.15 -1.03
CA SER A 128 3.58 15.98 -1.11
C SER A 128 4.38 14.66 -0.95
N LYS A 129 3.68 13.62 -0.51
CA LYS A 129 4.29 12.33 -0.21
C LYS A 129 3.50 11.18 -0.83
N ILE A 130 4.22 10.17 -1.28
CA ILE A 130 3.66 8.90 -1.77
C ILE A 130 4.19 7.78 -0.87
N ILE A 131 3.31 6.94 -0.39
CA ILE A 131 3.65 5.73 0.35
C ILE A 131 3.13 4.53 -0.43
N GLN A 132 4.06 3.63 -0.80
CA GLN A 132 3.78 2.44 -1.58
C GLN A 132 3.98 1.20 -0.71
N PHE A 133 2.96 0.37 -0.55
CA PHE A 133 3.08 -0.88 0.20
C PHE A 133 3.57 -2.03 -0.69
N ALA A 134 4.86 -2.31 -0.59
CA ALA A 134 5.49 -3.52 -1.11
C ALA A 134 5.39 -4.67 -0.07
N SER A 135 6.45 -5.39 0.15
CA SER A 135 6.58 -6.50 1.12
C SER A 135 8.07 -6.86 1.28
N GLY A 136 8.43 -7.54 2.34
CA GLY A 136 9.70 -8.25 2.45
C GLY A 136 9.91 -9.28 1.34
N ALA A 137 8.81 -9.82 0.79
CA ALA A 137 8.82 -10.70 -0.38
C ALA A 137 9.42 -10.06 -1.66
N ALA A 138 9.53 -8.73 -1.70
CA ALA A 138 10.16 -8.03 -2.82
C ALA A 138 11.66 -8.31 -2.95
N PHE A 139 12.31 -8.80 -1.91
CA PHE A 139 13.77 -8.98 -1.85
C PHE A 139 14.23 -10.44 -1.95
N VAL A 140 13.30 -11.38 -1.78
CA VAL A 140 13.61 -12.80 -1.75
C VAL A 140 12.56 -13.56 -2.55
N PRO A 141 12.97 -14.30 -3.60
CA PRO A 141 12.06 -15.22 -4.28
C PRO A 141 11.47 -16.21 -3.28
N GLN A 142 10.16 -16.40 -3.32
CA GLN A 142 9.46 -17.30 -2.39
C GLN A 142 8.74 -18.39 -3.17
N ALA A 143 9.12 -19.66 -2.94
CA ALA A 143 8.34 -20.79 -3.41
C ALA A 143 6.91 -20.70 -2.85
N SER A 144 5.94 -21.15 -3.61
CA SER A 144 4.51 -21.05 -3.32
C SER A 144 3.96 -19.62 -3.15
N PHE A 145 4.76 -18.60 -3.49
CA PHE A 145 4.37 -17.18 -3.48
C PHE A 145 4.98 -16.41 -4.65
N ALA A 146 5.31 -17.11 -5.74
CA ALA A 146 6.10 -16.60 -6.84
C ALA A 146 5.50 -15.34 -7.47
N VAL A 147 4.22 -15.38 -7.87
CA VAL A 147 3.54 -14.23 -8.50
C VAL A 147 3.43 -13.06 -7.54
N TYR A 148 3.01 -13.31 -6.29
CA TYR A 148 2.94 -12.27 -5.27
C TYR A 148 4.30 -11.59 -5.05
N ALA A 149 5.37 -12.36 -4.84
CA ALA A 149 6.71 -11.84 -4.65
C ALA A 149 7.17 -10.98 -5.85
N ALA A 150 6.91 -11.45 -7.06
CA ALA A 150 7.20 -10.71 -8.29
C ALA A 150 6.43 -9.37 -8.35
N THR A 151 5.13 -9.35 -8.01
CA THR A 151 4.36 -8.10 -7.95
C THR A 151 4.93 -7.11 -6.92
N LYS A 152 5.40 -7.60 -5.78
CA LYS A 152 5.99 -6.75 -4.73
C LYS A 152 7.40 -6.26 -5.08
N SER A 153 8.16 -7.05 -5.84
CA SER A 153 9.43 -6.63 -6.45
C SER A 153 9.21 -5.51 -7.48
N TYR A 154 8.14 -5.63 -8.30
CA TYR A 154 7.72 -4.54 -9.19
C TYR A 154 7.45 -3.25 -8.40
N VAL A 155 6.62 -3.31 -7.34
CA VAL A 155 6.28 -2.14 -6.53
C VAL A 155 7.53 -1.49 -5.94
N TYR A 156 8.48 -2.28 -5.45
CA TYR A 156 9.73 -1.78 -4.90
C TYR A 156 10.58 -1.06 -5.97
N SER A 157 10.79 -1.70 -7.12
CA SER A 157 11.57 -1.15 -8.22
C SER A 157 10.94 0.13 -8.78
N PHE A 158 9.61 0.09 -9.06
CA PHE A 158 8.84 1.23 -9.52
C PHE A 158 8.93 2.41 -8.56
N SER A 159 8.72 2.17 -7.27
CA SER A 159 8.78 3.23 -6.24
C SER A 159 10.16 3.86 -6.13
N THR A 160 11.22 3.05 -6.29
CA THR A 160 12.61 3.52 -6.23
C THR A 160 12.94 4.43 -7.42
N ALA A 161 12.51 4.05 -8.63
CA ALA A 161 12.66 4.87 -9.82
C ALA A 161 11.84 6.16 -9.72
N LEU A 162 10.56 6.05 -9.39
CA LEU A 162 9.62 7.16 -9.24
C LEU A 162 10.11 8.21 -8.22
N ARG A 163 10.73 7.76 -7.12
CA ARG A 163 11.34 8.65 -6.15
C ARG A 163 12.41 9.55 -6.77
N ARG A 164 13.25 9.00 -7.65
CA ARG A 164 14.30 9.77 -8.33
C ARG A 164 13.70 10.78 -9.30
N GLU A 165 12.70 10.39 -10.08
CA GLU A 165 11.98 11.25 -11.02
C GLU A 165 11.30 12.43 -10.33
N LEU A 166 10.59 12.17 -9.23
CA LEU A 166 9.83 13.18 -8.52
C LEU A 166 10.66 14.07 -7.58
N LYS A 167 11.95 13.75 -7.38
CA LYS A 167 12.83 14.51 -6.50
C LYS A 167 12.90 16.01 -6.89
N LYS A 168 13.03 16.31 -8.19
CA LYS A 168 13.08 17.70 -8.68
C LYS A 168 11.78 18.47 -8.42
N ARG A 169 10.63 17.78 -8.32
CA ARG A 169 9.34 18.36 -7.95
C ARG A 169 9.16 18.50 -6.43
N GLY A 170 10.10 18.04 -5.62
CA GLY A 170 10.03 18.04 -4.17
C GLY A 170 8.96 17.10 -3.60
N ILE A 171 8.58 16.06 -4.35
CA ILE A 171 7.65 15.00 -3.92
C ILE A 171 8.48 13.80 -3.44
N SER A 172 8.18 13.32 -2.24
CA SER A 172 8.89 12.16 -1.68
C SER A 172 8.11 10.87 -1.88
N VAL A 173 8.82 9.78 -2.13
CA VAL A 173 8.25 8.42 -2.20
C VAL A 173 8.92 7.56 -1.14
N THR A 174 8.13 6.86 -0.34
CA THR A 174 8.59 5.88 0.66
C THR A 174 7.95 4.53 0.35
N THR A 175 8.76 3.50 0.23
CA THR A 175 8.29 2.11 0.03
C THR A 175 8.26 1.40 1.37
N VAL A 176 7.11 0.89 1.76
CA VAL A 176 6.92 0.11 2.99
C VAL A 176 7.07 -1.37 2.66
N CYS A 177 8.03 -2.02 3.30
CA CYS A 177 8.37 -3.42 3.06
C CYS A 177 8.23 -4.22 4.37
N PRO A 178 7.00 -4.55 4.80
CA PRO A 178 6.79 -5.31 6.02
C PRO A 178 7.08 -6.80 5.81
N GLY A 179 7.40 -7.49 6.91
CA GLY A 179 7.27 -8.93 7.02
C GLY A 179 5.79 -9.36 7.08
N PRO A 180 5.47 -10.54 7.62
CA PRO A 180 4.09 -10.94 7.86
C PRO A 180 3.41 -9.98 8.83
N VAL A 181 2.19 -9.55 8.50
CA VAL A 181 1.41 -8.59 9.30
C VAL A 181 0.07 -9.21 9.66
N ASP A 182 -0.28 -9.16 10.94
CA ASP A 182 -1.58 -9.64 11.44
C ASP A 182 -2.71 -8.78 10.87
N THR A 183 -3.31 -9.28 9.82
CA THR A 183 -4.38 -8.62 9.06
C THR A 183 -5.19 -9.67 8.30
N PRO A 184 -6.43 -9.39 7.89
CA PRO A 184 -7.23 -10.28 7.05
C PRO A 184 -6.56 -10.67 5.71
N PHE A 185 -5.49 -10.00 5.33
CA PHE A 185 -4.68 -10.38 4.17
C PHE A 185 -4.06 -11.78 4.34
N LEU A 186 -3.61 -12.15 5.54
CA LEU A 186 -3.02 -13.47 5.77
C LEU A 186 -4.04 -14.58 5.55
N ASP A 187 -5.25 -14.43 6.09
CA ASP A 187 -6.33 -15.41 5.92
C ASP A 187 -6.69 -15.56 4.44
N HIS A 188 -6.81 -14.42 3.75
CA HIS A 188 -7.10 -14.43 2.31
C HIS A 188 -5.97 -15.05 1.48
N ALA A 189 -4.72 -14.72 1.78
CA ALA A 189 -3.57 -15.17 0.99
C ALA A 189 -3.26 -16.67 1.19
N TYR A 190 -3.46 -17.20 2.39
CA TYR A 190 -3.16 -18.60 2.72
C TYR A 190 -4.39 -19.51 2.63
N GLY A 191 -5.62 -18.96 2.60
CA GLY A 191 -6.88 -19.70 2.76
C GLY A 191 -7.02 -20.35 4.14
N ASP A 192 -5.96 -20.97 4.61
CA ASP A 192 -5.80 -21.52 5.96
C ASP A 192 -4.45 -21.08 6.53
N ILE A 193 -4.49 -20.30 7.61
CA ILE A 193 -3.30 -19.79 8.29
C ILE A 193 -2.40 -20.90 8.87
N SER A 194 -2.91 -22.14 8.98
CA SER A 194 -2.10 -23.30 9.37
C SER A 194 -0.98 -23.59 8.36
N ARG A 195 -1.20 -23.27 7.09
CA ARG A 195 -0.22 -23.39 6.00
C ARG A 195 0.98 -22.45 6.14
N MET A 196 0.86 -21.43 6.97
CA MET A 196 1.96 -20.53 7.25
C MET A 196 2.97 -21.19 8.18
N SER A 197 4.27 -21.13 7.84
CA SER A 197 5.32 -21.75 8.66
C SER A 197 5.35 -21.15 10.08
N ARG A 198 5.74 -21.96 11.07
CA ARG A 198 5.88 -21.52 12.48
C ARG A 198 6.80 -20.30 12.61
N PHE A 199 7.87 -20.26 11.83
CA PHE A 199 8.79 -19.12 11.81
C PHE A 199 8.10 -17.82 11.35
N LYS A 200 7.32 -17.86 10.26
CA LYS A 200 6.56 -16.70 9.79
C LYS A 200 5.52 -16.25 10.79
N LYS A 201 4.83 -17.18 11.46
CA LYS A 201 3.86 -16.87 12.54
C LYS A 201 4.53 -16.12 13.69
N LEU A 202 5.70 -16.57 14.13
CA LEU A 202 6.46 -15.94 15.21
C LEU A 202 6.94 -14.53 14.84
N MET A 203 7.19 -14.28 13.55
CA MET A 203 7.66 -12.98 13.05
C MET A 203 6.51 -12.02 12.65
N THR A 204 5.26 -12.43 12.87
CA THR A 204 4.10 -11.59 12.55
C THR A 204 4.06 -10.37 13.47
N VAL A 205 3.89 -9.22 12.86
CA VAL A 205 3.79 -7.92 13.56
C VAL A 205 2.41 -7.31 13.38
N SER A 206 1.99 -6.46 14.31
CA SER A 206 0.70 -5.77 14.21
C SER A 206 0.71 -4.71 13.10
N ALA A 207 -0.45 -4.49 12.47
CA ALA A 207 -0.64 -3.43 11.49
C ALA A 207 -0.29 -2.04 12.09
N ALA A 208 -0.65 -1.81 13.35
CA ALA A 208 -0.37 -0.56 14.05
C ALA A 208 1.13 -0.24 14.08
N ARG A 209 1.97 -1.22 14.42
CA ARG A 209 3.43 -1.04 14.48
C ARG A 209 4.04 -0.79 13.10
N VAL A 210 3.55 -1.48 12.07
CA VAL A 210 4.02 -1.27 10.69
C VAL A 210 3.69 0.14 10.23
N VAL A 211 2.45 0.58 10.44
CA VAL A 211 1.97 1.90 10.02
C VAL A 211 2.68 3.02 10.77
N GLU A 212 2.80 2.93 12.09
CA GLU A 212 3.54 3.91 12.90
C GLU A 212 4.99 4.08 12.40
N LYS A 213 5.66 2.96 12.13
CA LYS A 213 7.02 2.99 11.58
C LYS A 213 7.06 3.59 10.17
N ALA A 214 6.13 3.24 9.30
CA ALA A 214 6.02 3.77 7.94
C ALA A 214 5.84 5.30 7.96
N ILE A 215 4.96 5.80 8.82
CA ILE A 215 4.74 7.23 9.04
C ILE A 215 6.03 7.92 9.51
N ARG A 216 6.67 7.39 10.54
CA ARG A 216 7.91 7.94 11.08
C ARG A 216 9.04 7.98 10.04
N ASP A 217 9.22 6.90 9.27
CA ASP A 217 10.25 6.82 8.24
C ASP A 217 9.94 7.75 7.05
N CYS A 218 8.65 7.87 6.68
CA CYS A 218 8.20 8.83 5.66
C CYS A 218 8.43 10.29 6.12
N LYS A 219 8.18 10.63 7.40
CA LYS A 219 8.52 11.94 7.99
C LYS A 219 10.00 12.27 7.83
N ARG A 220 10.86 11.29 8.06
CA ARG A 220 12.32 11.42 7.94
C ARG A 220 12.81 11.37 6.48
N GLY A 221 11.90 11.27 5.52
CA GLY A 221 12.23 11.19 4.09
C GLY A 221 12.97 9.92 3.70
N LYS A 222 12.87 8.83 4.46
CA LYS A 222 13.51 7.57 4.11
C LYS A 222 12.91 6.96 2.84
N PRO A 223 13.74 6.40 1.95
CA PRO A 223 13.25 5.74 0.73
C PRO A 223 12.50 4.44 1.02
N VAL A 224 12.91 3.72 2.07
CA VAL A 224 12.35 2.42 2.42
C VAL A 224 12.08 2.35 3.92
N SER A 225 10.95 1.76 4.29
CA SER A 225 10.58 1.45 5.67
C SER A 225 10.43 -0.07 5.81
N PHE A 226 11.31 -0.69 6.59
CA PHE A 226 11.25 -2.12 6.93
C PHE A 226 10.63 -2.31 8.31
N CYS A 227 9.76 -3.32 8.47
CA CYS A 227 9.21 -3.71 9.76
C CYS A 227 9.03 -5.24 9.82
N GLY A 228 9.60 -5.88 10.84
CA GLY A 228 9.47 -7.33 11.05
C GLY A 228 10.43 -8.21 10.22
N PHE A 229 11.37 -7.62 9.46
CA PHE A 229 12.30 -8.37 8.58
C PHE A 229 13.72 -7.81 8.59
N ASP A 230 14.09 -7.03 9.60
CA ASP A 230 15.35 -6.26 9.60
C ASP A 230 16.63 -7.10 9.61
N ALA A 231 16.58 -8.37 10.06
CA ALA A 231 17.78 -9.18 10.24
C ALA A 231 18.23 -9.93 8.97
N ASP A 232 17.28 -10.39 8.15
CA ASP A 232 17.60 -11.31 7.04
C ASP A 232 18.09 -10.57 5.76
N ILE A 233 17.61 -9.34 5.54
CA ILE A 233 17.95 -8.57 4.34
C ILE A 233 19.33 -7.93 4.46
N ARG A 234 19.78 -7.60 5.68
CA ARG A 234 21.11 -7.03 5.92
C ARG A 234 22.23 -8.07 5.81
N GLY A 235 21.96 -9.31 6.19
CA GLY A 235 22.93 -10.40 6.14
C GLY A 235 23.34 -10.81 4.72
N ARG A 236 22.47 -10.62 3.72
CA ARG A 236 22.75 -11.00 2.32
C ARG A 236 23.48 -9.94 1.50
N LYS A 237 23.58 -8.69 1.98
CA LYS A 237 24.41 -7.67 1.31
C LYS A 237 25.90 -7.81 1.56
N ASN A 238 26.32 -8.63 2.54
CA ASN A 238 27.72 -8.82 2.91
C ASN A 238 28.27 -10.20 2.50
N GLY A 239 27.55 -10.93 1.66
CA GLY A 239 27.96 -12.25 1.18
C GLY A 239 27.89 -12.33 -0.34
N ASN A 240 28.74 -11.54 -1.01
CA ASN A 240 29.40 -11.77 -2.29
C ASN A 240 30.44 -10.67 -2.49
#